data_c1d44f1f34b73c2320e89d2a4e9d901f
#
_entry.id   c1d44f1f34b73c2320e89d2a4e9d901f
#
_cell.length_a   1.000
_cell.length_b   1.000
_cell.length_c   1.000
_cell.angle_alpha   90.00
_cell.angle_beta   90.00
_cell.angle_gamma   90.00
#
_symmetry.space_group_name_H-M   'P 1'
#
loop_
_entity.id
_entity.type
_entity.pdbx_description
1 polymer ?
#
loop_
_entity_poly.entity_id
_entity_poly.type
_entity_poly.pdbx_seq_one_letter_code
_entity_poly.pdbx_strand_id
1 'polypeptide(L)'
;ERALALNPELSFLLGQSLHTKMTLCLWDNLSNELNELTKKINNNEKVIEPFSMLALIDDPEIQRKTAEIFTNEKYPQSHVLSKIERYPKHKKIRIGYFSADFRVHPVSALTAELYEVHDRNQFEIHAFSYGPDTKDEMNLRIKAGVDHFHDVRTMSYEDTAMLARSVELDIAVDLGGYTQLARTGIFAMSAAPIQISYIGYLGTMGVNYYDYLVADQIIIPEENQKYYSEKIAYLPSYQVNDSTQSLPETIFTRQDVGIPEAAFVFCCFNNAYKITPTTFDSWGRILEQVDGSVLLIYVNKESTKINLTKEIVLRGIDANRLIFGERLPKPEYLARYRLADLFLDTHPYNAGTTASDALRMGLPVLTC
;
A
#
# COMPACT_ATOMS: atom_id res chain seq x y z
N GLU A 1 -5.52 23.84 1.28
CA GLU A 1 -4.95 25.19 1.34
C GLU A 1 -5.65 26.05 2.37
N ARG A 2 -6.99 26.24 2.33
CA ARG A 2 -7.71 27.08 3.29
C ARG A 2 -7.53 26.64 4.74
N ALA A 3 -7.48 25.34 5.01
CA ALA A 3 -7.24 24.81 6.36
C ALA A 3 -5.83 25.14 6.85
N LEU A 4 -4.80 25.01 6.01
CA LEU A 4 -3.43 25.41 6.32
C LEU A 4 -3.31 26.92 6.59
N ALA A 5 -4.01 27.73 5.80
CA ALA A 5 -4.03 29.19 6.02
C ALA A 5 -4.68 29.57 7.35
N LEU A 6 -5.70 28.82 7.81
CA LEU A 6 -6.39 29.07 9.07
C LEU A 6 -5.62 28.54 10.30
N ASN A 7 -4.95 27.43 10.16
CA ASN A 7 -4.15 26.83 11.24
C ASN A 7 -2.94 26.07 10.66
N PRO A 8 -1.83 26.76 10.39
CA PRO A 8 -0.63 26.13 9.82
C PRO A 8 0.06 25.14 10.76
N GLU A 9 -0.19 25.23 12.07
CA GLU A 9 0.41 24.36 13.09
C GLU A 9 -0.42 23.09 13.37
N LEU A 10 -1.51 22.87 12.61
CA LEU A 10 -2.31 21.65 12.80
C LEU A 10 -1.50 20.42 12.38
N SER A 11 -1.32 19.52 13.34
CA SER A 11 -0.51 18.31 13.13
C SER A 11 -0.94 17.53 11.90
N PHE A 12 0.05 17.15 11.07
CA PHE A 12 -0.08 16.34 9.86
C PHE A 12 -0.83 16.98 8.69
N LEU A 13 -1.33 18.22 8.82
CA LEU A 13 -2.12 18.87 7.78
C LEU A 13 -1.30 19.23 6.54
N LEU A 14 -0.02 19.58 6.69
CA LEU A 14 0.88 19.86 5.57
C LEU A 14 1.00 18.62 4.67
N GLY A 15 1.27 17.46 5.25
CA GLY A 15 1.35 16.20 4.53
C GLY A 15 0.06 15.81 3.81
N GLN A 16 -1.10 16.02 4.46
CA GLN A 16 -2.40 15.78 3.83
C GLN A 16 -2.63 16.71 2.63
N SER A 17 -2.18 17.97 2.71
CA SER A 17 -2.24 18.90 1.60
C SER A 17 -1.36 18.44 0.44
N LEU A 18 -0.11 18.07 0.72
CA LEU A 18 0.82 17.54 -0.29
C LEU A 18 0.29 16.26 -0.93
N HIS A 19 -0.20 15.32 -0.15
CA HIS A 19 -0.80 14.09 -0.68
C HIS A 19 -2.02 14.38 -1.57
N THR A 20 -2.82 15.39 -1.21
CA THR A 20 -3.94 15.85 -2.05
C THR A 20 -3.45 16.46 -3.36
N LYS A 21 -2.41 17.31 -3.32
CA LYS A 21 -1.79 17.86 -4.53
C LYS A 21 -1.24 16.74 -5.44
N MET A 22 -0.55 15.77 -4.87
CA MET A 22 -0.07 14.60 -5.62
C MET A 22 -1.22 13.80 -6.24
N THR A 23 -2.31 13.56 -5.49
CA THR A 23 -3.50 12.89 -6.03
C THR A 23 -4.13 13.63 -7.20
N LEU A 24 -4.02 14.95 -7.22
CA LEU A 24 -4.51 15.81 -8.28
C LEU A 24 -3.47 16.07 -9.38
N CYS A 25 -2.25 15.56 -9.23
CA CYS A 25 -1.09 15.88 -10.09
C CYS A 25 -0.89 17.40 -10.24
N LEU A 26 -0.98 18.12 -9.12
CA LEU A 26 -0.68 19.56 -9.01
C LEU A 26 0.75 19.66 -8.45
N TRP A 27 1.70 19.96 -9.35
CA TRP A 27 3.13 19.90 -9.02
C TRP A 27 3.80 21.29 -8.96
N ASP A 28 3.01 22.37 -9.10
CA ASP A 28 3.53 23.72 -8.94
C ASP A 28 4.21 23.86 -7.58
N ASN A 29 5.47 24.34 -7.61
CA ASN A 29 6.30 24.57 -6.43
C ASN A 29 6.61 23.32 -5.56
N LEU A 30 6.35 22.09 -6.04
CA LEU A 30 6.50 20.85 -5.26
C LEU A 30 7.91 20.69 -4.67
N SER A 31 8.97 21.00 -5.44
CA SER A 31 10.36 20.88 -4.95
C SER A 31 10.63 21.74 -3.72
N ASN A 32 10.14 22.98 -3.67
CA ASN A 32 10.30 23.83 -2.50
C ASN A 32 9.48 23.32 -1.32
N GLU A 33 8.25 22.85 -1.57
CA GLU A 33 7.39 22.27 -0.54
C GLU A 33 8.00 20.98 0.08
N LEU A 34 8.65 20.13 -0.73
CA LEU A 34 9.36 18.94 -0.23
C LEU A 34 10.61 19.31 0.58
N ASN A 35 11.36 20.34 0.18
CA ASN A 35 12.49 20.86 0.95
C ASN A 35 12.03 21.41 2.31
N GLU A 36 10.93 22.16 2.34
CA GLU A 36 10.34 22.65 3.59
C GLU A 36 9.86 21.48 4.47
N LEU A 37 9.17 20.52 3.88
CA LEU A 37 8.70 19.31 4.57
C LEU A 37 9.87 18.57 5.24
N THR A 38 10.97 18.31 4.49
CA THR A 38 12.17 17.65 5.01
C THR A 38 12.79 18.41 6.18
N LYS A 39 12.88 19.74 6.06
CA LYS A 39 13.39 20.59 7.14
C LYS A 39 12.54 20.48 8.40
N LYS A 40 11.21 20.51 8.26
CA LYS A 40 10.27 20.37 9.38
C LYS A 40 10.36 19.00 10.05
N ILE A 41 10.47 17.92 9.27
CA ILE A 41 10.69 16.56 9.81
C ILE A 41 12.00 16.50 10.58
N ASN A 42 13.08 17.10 10.05
CA ASN A 42 14.36 17.14 10.74
C ASN A 42 14.32 17.93 12.07
N ASN A 43 13.39 18.86 12.19
CA ASN A 43 13.09 19.57 13.45
C ASN A 43 12.12 18.79 14.38
N ASN A 44 11.74 17.55 14.05
CA ASN A 44 10.76 16.72 14.76
C ASN A 44 9.34 17.31 14.78
N GLU A 45 8.98 18.10 13.77
CA GLU A 45 7.61 18.63 13.63
C GLU A 45 6.64 17.56 13.12
N LYS A 46 5.40 17.58 13.58
CA LYS A 46 4.32 16.63 13.26
C LYS A 46 3.62 17.04 11.96
N VAL A 47 4.29 16.89 10.83
CA VAL A 47 3.84 17.52 9.57
C VAL A 47 3.24 16.57 8.55
N ILE A 48 3.58 15.27 8.59
CA ILE A 48 3.11 14.29 7.60
C ILE A 48 2.95 12.90 8.20
N GLU A 49 1.98 12.15 7.69
CA GLU A 49 1.75 10.74 8.01
C GLU A 49 2.68 9.83 7.19
N PRO A 50 3.16 8.70 7.74
CA PRO A 50 4.16 7.84 7.07
C PRO A 50 3.71 7.29 5.72
N PHE A 51 2.44 6.93 5.56
CA PHE A 51 1.93 6.41 4.28
C PHE A 51 2.09 7.42 3.14
N SER A 52 1.75 8.69 3.39
CA SER A 52 1.88 9.76 2.39
C SER A 52 3.34 10.05 2.03
N MET A 53 4.25 9.84 2.99
CA MET A 53 5.69 10.07 2.80
C MET A 53 6.29 9.14 1.75
N LEU A 54 5.85 7.87 1.66
CA LEU A 54 6.40 6.87 0.74
C LEU A 54 6.40 7.32 -0.73
N ALA A 55 5.42 8.15 -1.13
CA ALA A 55 5.31 8.65 -2.50
C ALA A 55 6.03 9.99 -2.75
N LEU A 56 6.54 10.64 -1.71
CA LEU A 56 7.06 12.00 -1.80
C LEU A 56 8.59 12.07 -1.75
N ILE A 57 9.21 11.32 -0.87
CA ILE A 57 10.65 11.41 -0.61
C ILE A 57 11.27 10.02 -0.58
N ASP A 58 12.22 9.79 -1.48
CA ASP A 58 13.03 8.57 -1.56
C ASP A 58 14.27 8.68 -0.63
N ASP A 59 13.99 8.75 0.66
CA ASP A 59 15.02 8.78 1.70
C ASP A 59 14.54 7.94 2.89
N PRO A 60 15.09 6.73 3.08
CA PRO A 60 14.65 5.82 4.13
C PRO A 60 14.90 6.34 5.54
N GLU A 61 15.89 7.23 5.75
CA GLU A 61 16.13 7.86 7.04
C GLU A 61 15.01 8.86 7.38
N ILE A 62 14.60 9.69 6.41
CA ILE A 62 13.47 10.62 6.56
C ILE A 62 12.17 9.87 6.73
N GLN A 63 11.96 8.77 5.99
CA GLN A 63 10.78 7.92 6.13
C GLN A 63 10.71 7.29 7.54
N ARG A 64 11.82 6.76 8.05
CA ARG A 64 11.92 6.23 9.43
C ARG A 64 11.61 7.31 10.45
N LYS A 65 12.24 8.47 10.36
CA LYS A 65 12.02 9.59 11.26
C LYS A 65 10.56 10.05 11.28
N THR A 66 9.92 10.07 10.11
CA THR A 66 8.50 10.37 9.97
C THR A 66 7.64 9.36 10.72
N ALA A 67 7.94 8.06 10.58
CA ALA A 67 7.23 7.00 11.29
C ALA A 67 7.40 7.13 12.81
N GLU A 68 8.61 7.40 13.30
CA GLU A 68 8.91 7.62 14.72
C GLU A 68 8.11 8.80 15.30
N ILE A 69 8.09 9.96 14.60
CA ILE A 69 7.34 11.15 15.02
C ILE A 69 5.84 10.85 15.07
N PHE A 70 5.30 10.23 14.02
CA PHE A 70 3.88 9.92 13.91
C PHE A 70 3.43 8.95 14.99
N THR A 71 4.17 7.88 15.20
CA THR A 71 3.77 6.82 16.12
C THR A 71 3.90 7.26 17.58
N ASN A 72 4.94 7.99 17.92
CA ASN A 72 5.08 8.56 19.26
C ASN A 72 3.93 9.51 19.61
N GLU A 73 3.35 10.19 18.62
CA GLU A 73 2.19 11.06 18.82
C GLU A 73 0.86 10.31 18.86
N LYS A 74 0.64 9.38 17.93
CA LYS A 74 -0.67 8.75 17.70
C LYS A 74 -0.84 7.42 18.42
N TYR A 75 0.23 6.66 18.55
CA TYR A 75 0.21 5.27 19.03
C TYR A 75 1.40 4.99 19.97
N PRO A 76 1.62 5.82 21.01
CA PRO A 76 2.68 5.54 21.98
C PRO A 76 2.46 4.16 22.60
N GLN A 77 3.54 3.47 22.95
CA GLN A 77 3.46 2.18 23.64
C GLN A 77 2.59 2.32 24.90
N SER A 78 1.61 1.44 25.03
CA SER A 78 0.70 1.44 26.17
C SER A 78 1.13 0.41 27.21
N HIS A 79 1.02 0.79 28.49
CA HIS A 79 1.26 -0.08 29.63
C HIS A 79 -0.02 -0.35 30.43
N VAL A 80 -1.19 -0.11 29.83
CA VAL A 80 -2.50 -0.38 30.44
C VAL A 80 -2.67 -1.88 30.70
N LEU A 81 -2.25 -2.71 29.75
CA LEU A 81 -2.23 -4.15 29.92
C LEU A 81 -0.89 -4.60 30.51
N SER A 82 -0.92 -5.57 31.42
CA SER A 82 0.29 -6.18 31.96
C SER A 82 1.15 -6.79 30.87
N LYS A 83 2.45 -6.98 31.13
CA LYS A 83 3.32 -7.73 30.22
C LYS A 83 2.75 -9.12 29.99
N ILE A 84 2.80 -9.60 28.74
CA ILE A 84 2.39 -10.97 28.42
C ILE A 84 3.36 -11.94 29.09
N GLU A 85 2.84 -12.81 29.95
CA GLU A 85 3.58 -13.94 30.44
C GLU A 85 3.74 -15.00 29.34
N ARG A 86 4.78 -15.83 29.45
CA ARG A 86 5.01 -16.88 28.48
C ARG A 86 3.83 -17.87 28.52
N TYR A 87 3.15 -18.03 27.40
CA TYR A 87 2.10 -19.03 27.26
C TYR A 87 2.64 -20.46 27.43
N PRO A 88 1.82 -21.40 27.91
CA PRO A 88 2.14 -22.83 27.81
C PRO A 88 2.47 -23.16 26.33
N LYS A 89 3.33 -24.16 26.15
CA LYS A 89 3.65 -24.62 24.80
C LYS A 89 2.39 -25.19 24.13
N HIS A 90 1.89 -24.53 23.12
CA HIS A 90 0.76 -25.00 22.33
C HIS A 90 1.14 -26.17 21.44
N LYS A 91 0.18 -27.02 21.11
CA LYS A 91 0.35 -28.07 20.10
C LYS A 91 0.54 -27.47 18.69
N LYS A 92 -0.14 -26.35 18.41
CA LYS A 92 -0.04 -25.57 17.15
C LYS A 92 0.38 -24.15 17.49
N ILE A 93 1.11 -23.50 16.59
CA ILE A 93 1.40 -22.07 16.68
C ILE A 93 0.15 -21.29 16.27
N ARG A 94 -0.34 -20.39 17.13
CA ARG A 94 -1.52 -19.57 16.90
C ARG A 94 -1.11 -18.25 16.26
N ILE A 95 -1.54 -18.03 15.01
CA ILE A 95 -1.24 -16.83 14.24
C ILE A 95 -2.52 -16.01 14.08
N GLY A 96 -2.49 -14.75 14.51
CA GLY A 96 -3.59 -13.80 14.29
C GLY A 96 -3.24 -12.79 13.20
N TYR A 97 -4.01 -12.76 12.13
CA TYR A 97 -3.94 -11.73 11.09
C TYR A 97 -4.93 -10.61 11.39
N PHE A 98 -4.44 -9.38 11.41
CA PHE A 98 -5.22 -8.17 11.75
C PHE A 98 -5.38 -7.30 10.51
N SER A 99 -6.61 -7.01 10.08
CA SER A 99 -6.85 -6.21 8.88
C SER A 99 -8.22 -5.50 8.89
N ALA A 100 -8.26 -4.32 8.25
CA ALA A 100 -9.50 -3.66 7.82
C ALA A 100 -10.03 -4.22 6.50
N ASP A 101 -9.24 -5.05 5.81
CA ASP A 101 -9.41 -5.30 4.39
C ASP A 101 -9.76 -6.76 4.05
N PHE A 102 -10.32 -7.51 5.00
CA PHE A 102 -10.90 -8.84 4.74
C PHE A 102 -12.20 -8.73 3.92
N ARG A 103 -12.08 -8.22 2.71
CA ARG A 103 -13.13 -7.90 1.75
C ARG A 103 -12.51 -7.81 0.35
N VAL A 104 -13.30 -7.48 -0.68
CA VAL A 104 -12.74 -7.16 -2.00
C VAL A 104 -11.81 -5.94 -1.88
N HIS A 105 -10.51 -6.22 -1.77
CA HIS A 105 -9.43 -5.26 -1.57
C HIS A 105 -8.10 -5.83 -2.07
N PRO A 106 -7.14 -4.99 -2.54
CA PRO A 106 -5.82 -5.46 -2.99
C PRO A 106 -5.08 -6.38 -2.01
N VAL A 107 -5.06 -6.06 -0.72
CA VAL A 107 -4.41 -6.91 0.31
C VAL A 107 -5.03 -8.31 0.33
N SER A 108 -6.36 -8.40 0.38
CA SER A 108 -7.05 -9.68 0.37
C SER A 108 -6.88 -10.46 -0.93
N ALA A 109 -6.82 -9.76 -2.07
CA ALA A 109 -6.54 -10.39 -3.37
C ALA A 109 -5.15 -11.04 -3.44
N LEU A 110 -4.21 -10.56 -2.62
CA LEU A 110 -2.88 -11.16 -2.48
C LEU A 110 -2.87 -12.30 -1.46
N THR A 111 -3.57 -12.14 -0.34
CA THR A 111 -3.37 -12.96 0.87
C THR A 111 -4.44 -14.03 1.10
N ALA A 112 -5.53 -14.07 0.31
CA ALA A 112 -6.61 -15.03 0.56
C ALA A 112 -6.13 -16.49 0.56
N GLU A 113 -5.37 -16.91 -0.45
CA GLU A 113 -4.81 -18.25 -0.53
C GLU A 113 -3.78 -18.52 0.59
N LEU A 114 -3.04 -17.50 1.07
CA LEU A 114 -2.11 -17.64 2.18
C LEU A 114 -2.81 -18.23 3.42
N TYR A 115 -4.02 -17.77 3.74
CA TYR A 115 -4.76 -18.29 4.88
C TYR A 115 -5.19 -19.74 4.67
N GLU A 116 -5.49 -20.13 3.44
CA GLU A 116 -5.97 -21.48 3.08
C GLU A 116 -4.85 -22.53 3.12
N VAL A 117 -3.61 -22.15 2.69
CA VAL A 117 -2.49 -23.11 2.51
C VAL A 117 -1.64 -23.35 3.76
N HIS A 118 -1.91 -22.66 4.86
CA HIS A 118 -1.21 -22.96 6.12
C HIS A 118 -1.38 -24.44 6.53
N ASP A 119 -0.30 -25.10 6.92
CA ASP A 119 -0.34 -26.46 7.46
C ASP A 119 -1.10 -26.48 8.80
N ARG A 120 -2.36 -26.92 8.76
CA ARG A 120 -3.24 -26.99 9.92
C ARG A 120 -2.80 -28.02 10.99
N ASN A 121 -1.78 -28.83 10.73
CA ASN A 121 -1.18 -29.65 11.75
C ASN A 121 -0.22 -28.84 12.64
N GLN A 122 0.37 -27.77 12.11
CA GLN A 122 1.35 -26.93 12.79
C GLN A 122 0.78 -25.57 13.23
N PHE A 123 -0.21 -25.03 12.50
CA PHE A 123 -0.74 -23.68 12.70
C PHE A 123 -2.23 -23.68 12.97
N GLU A 124 -2.67 -22.76 13.82
CA GLU A 124 -4.05 -22.36 14.04
C GLU A 124 -4.21 -20.91 13.65
N ILE A 125 -5.08 -20.60 12.68
CA ILE A 125 -5.16 -19.30 12.04
C ILE A 125 -6.39 -18.55 12.51
N HIS A 126 -6.15 -17.34 13.05
CA HIS A 126 -7.15 -16.39 13.48
C HIS A 126 -7.15 -15.16 12.58
N ALA A 127 -8.33 -14.66 12.18
CA ALA A 127 -8.49 -13.38 11.51
C ALA A 127 -9.21 -12.40 12.44
N PHE A 128 -8.60 -11.23 12.68
CA PHE A 128 -9.18 -10.13 13.46
C PHE A 128 -9.60 -9.03 12.50
N SER A 129 -10.89 -8.99 12.15
CA SER A 129 -11.45 -8.06 11.17
C SER A 129 -11.98 -6.81 11.86
N TYR A 130 -11.41 -5.66 11.51
CA TYR A 130 -11.86 -4.37 12.04
C TYR A 130 -12.37 -3.40 10.97
N GLY A 131 -12.42 -3.82 9.70
CA GLY A 131 -13.00 -3.06 8.60
C GLY A 131 -14.48 -3.36 8.36
N PRO A 132 -15.07 -2.78 7.30
CA PRO A 132 -16.47 -3.01 6.96
C PRO A 132 -16.79 -4.48 6.70
N ASP A 133 -17.91 -4.98 7.25
CA ASP A 133 -18.46 -6.31 6.94
C ASP A 133 -19.26 -6.26 5.66
N THR A 134 -18.57 -6.36 4.54
CA THR A 134 -19.17 -6.21 3.20
C THR A 134 -19.94 -7.46 2.78
N LYS A 135 -19.67 -8.62 3.38
CA LYS A 135 -20.22 -9.94 3.00
C LYS A 135 -20.02 -10.26 1.52
N ASP A 136 -19.02 -9.64 0.89
CA ASP A 136 -18.64 -9.94 -0.48
C ASP A 136 -17.94 -11.31 -0.59
N GLU A 137 -17.72 -11.76 -1.82
CA GLU A 137 -17.11 -13.08 -2.10
C GLU A 137 -15.76 -13.28 -1.40
N MET A 138 -14.93 -12.24 -1.36
CA MET A 138 -13.63 -12.30 -0.72
C MET A 138 -13.75 -12.40 0.81
N ASN A 139 -14.67 -11.64 1.42
CA ASN A 139 -14.94 -11.74 2.86
C ASN A 139 -15.42 -13.14 3.25
N LEU A 140 -16.32 -13.72 2.46
CA LEU A 140 -16.82 -15.08 2.69
C LEU A 140 -15.72 -16.13 2.52
N ARG A 141 -14.87 -15.98 1.50
CA ARG A 141 -13.73 -16.86 1.24
C ARG A 141 -12.72 -16.83 2.40
N ILE A 142 -12.35 -15.65 2.89
CA ILE A 142 -11.41 -15.51 4.01
C ILE A 142 -12.01 -16.10 5.29
N LYS A 143 -13.30 -15.86 5.56
CA LYS A 143 -13.99 -16.49 6.70
C LYS A 143 -13.94 -18.02 6.65
N ALA A 144 -14.04 -18.60 5.47
CA ALA A 144 -13.95 -20.05 5.28
C ALA A 144 -12.49 -20.56 5.33
N GLY A 145 -11.52 -19.72 4.99
CA GLY A 145 -10.10 -20.04 4.90
C GLY A 145 -9.31 -19.97 6.22
N VAL A 146 -9.93 -19.50 7.32
CA VAL A 146 -9.31 -19.41 8.65
C VAL A 146 -9.98 -20.33 9.63
N ASP A 147 -9.29 -20.70 10.74
CA ASP A 147 -9.89 -21.52 11.80
C ASP A 147 -10.87 -20.69 12.65
N HIS A 148 -10.53 -19.42 12.90
CA HIS A 148 -11.34 -18.50 13.72
C HIS A 148 -11.41 -17.11 13.09
N PHE A 149 -12.61 -16.59 12.92
CA PHE A 149 -12.84 -15.22 12.42
C PHE A 149 -13.47 -14.37 13.53
N HIS A 150 -12.75 -13.33 13.95
CA HIS A 150 -13.17 -12.41 15.00
C HIS A 150 -13.56 -11.06 14.39
N ASP A 151 -14.82 -10.69 14.50
CA ASP A 151 -15.28 -9.33 14.15
C ASP A 151 -15.04 -8.39 15.33
N VAL A 152 -14.01 -7.55 15.21
CA VAL A 152 -13.59 -6.63 16.27
C VAL A 152 -13.84 -5.16 15.93
N ARG A 153 -14.73 -4.88 14.96
CA ARG A 153 -15.01 -3.53 14.47
C ARG A 153 -15.47 -2.55 15.56
N THR A 154 -16.25 -3.03 16.48
CA THR A 154 -16.84 -2.21 17.56
C THR A 154 -16.06 -2.26 18.87
N MET A 155 -15.02 -3.09 18.93
CA MET A 155 -14.17 -3.24 20.10
C MET A 155 -13.14 -2.10 20.18
N SER A 156 -12.75 -1.71 21.39
CA SER A 156 -11.62 -0.81 21.62
C SER A 156 -10.29 -1.47 21.25
N TYR A 157 -9.19 -0.71 21.23
CA TYR A 157 -7.84 -1.29 21.06
C TYR A 157 -7.53 -2.26 22.20
N GLU A 158 -7.88 -1.87 23.42
CA GLU A 158 -7.68 -2.67 24.63
C GLU A 158 -8.47 -3.99 24.57
N ASP A 159 -9.78 -3.92 24.30
CA ASP A 159 -10.61 -5.13 24.21
C ASP A 159 -10.13 -6.08 23.11
N THR A 160 -9.69 -5.53 21.96
CA THR A 160 -9.15 -6.32 20.85
C THR A 160 -7.83 -7.01 21.25
N ALA A 161 -6.93 -6.29 21.94
CA ALA A 161 -5.69 -6.86 22.44
C ALA A 161 -5.96 -7.91 23.53
N MET A 162 -6.92 -7.68 24.43
CA MET A 162 -7.34 -8.65 25.43
C MET A 162 -7.94 -9.91 24.79
N LEU A 163 -8.78 -9.76 23.77
CA LEU A 163 -9.30 -10.91 23.01
C LEU A 163 -8.15 -11.73 22.39
N ALA A 164 -7.21 -11.06 21.73
CA ALA A 164 -6.03 -11.73 21.15
C ALA A 164 -5.22 -12.50 22.20
N ARG A 165 -5.02 -11.92 23.39
CA ARG A 165 -4.36 -12.58 24.52
C ARG A 165 -5.19 -13.71 25.12
N SER A 166 -6.53 -13.58 25.17
CA SER A 166 -7.40 -14.62 25.72
C SER A 166 -7.43 -15.90 24.89
N VAL A 167 -7.20 -15.77 23.58
CA VAL A 167 -6.99 -16.93 22.68
C VAL A 167 -5.51 -17.32 22.59
N GLU A 168 -4.65 -16.73 23.42
CA GLU A 168 -3.22 -17.02 23.55
C GLU A 168 -2.50 -17.04 22.19
N LEU A 169 -2.65 -15.95 21.39
CA LEU A 169 -1.91 -15.83 20.13
C LEU A 169 -0.41 -15.82 20.38
N ASP A 170 0.33 -16.65 19.66
CA ASP A 170 1.79 -16.64 19.66
C ASP A 170 2.34 -15.49 18.80
N ILE A 171 1.69 -15.23 17.67
CA ILE A 171 2.11 -14.23 16.69
C ILE A 171 0.91 -13.39 16.25
N ALA A 172 1.04 -12.06 16.30
CA ALA A 172 0.10 -11.10 15.72
C ALA A 172 0.72 -10.45 14.47
N VAL A 173 0.05 -10.57 13.32
CA VAL A 173 0.48 -10.02 12.04
C VAL A 173 -0.41 -8.85 11.66
N ASP A 174 0.16 -7.65 11.61
CA ASP A 174 -0.49 -6.44 11.12
C ASP A 174 -0.40 -6.37 9.60
N LEU A 175 -1.55 -6.46 8.92
CA LEU A 175 -1.65 -6.33 7.47
C LEU A 175 -2.01 -4.90 7.02
N GLY A 176 -2.14 -3.97 7.95
CA GLY A 176 -2.53 -2.59 7.67
C GLY A 176 -1.40 -1.59 7.80
N GLY A 177 -0.60 -1.69 8.85
CA GLY A 177 0.43 -0.70 9.18
C GLY A 177 -0.17 0.72 9.31
N TYR A 178 0.29 1.66 8.48
CA TYR A 178 -0.21 3.04 8.45
C TYR A 178 -1.14 3.33 7.27
N THR A 179 -1.80 2.32 6.73
CA THR A 179 -2.81 2.48 5.69
C THR A 179 -4.15 2.98 6.24
N GLN A 180 -5.11 3.23 5.37
CA GLN A 180 -6.44 3.69 5.78
C GLN A 180 -7.12 2.67 6.69
N LEU A 181 -7.81 3.14 7.73
CA LEU A 181 -8.50 2.35 8.75
C LEU A 181 -7.56 1.50 9.63
N ALA A 182 -6.25 1.72 9.60
CA ALA A 182 -5.31 1.02 10.45
C ALA A 182 -5.64 1.18 11.95
N ARG A 183 -5.35 0.14 12.72
CA ARG A 183 -5.58 0.10 14.18
C ARG A 183 -4.29 -0.27 14.93
N THR A 184 -3.22 0.44 14.62
CA THR A 184 -1.88 0.27 15.23
C THR A 184 -1.90 0.31 16.76
N GLY A 185 -2.88 1.02 17.36
CA GLY A 185 -3.08 1.06 18.81
C GLY A 185 -3.33 -0.32 19.45
N ILE A 186 -3.79 -1.33 18.72
CA ILE A 186 -3.92 -2.72 19.20
C ILE A 186 -2.53 -3.29 19.52
N PHE A 187 -1.57 -3.06 18.61
CA PHE A 187 -0.19 -3.53 18.75
C PHE A 187 0.59 -2.73 19.82
N ALA A 188 0.29 -1.44 19.96
CA ALA A 188 0.83 -0.62 21.05
C ALA A 188 0.48 -1.16 22.45
N MET A 189 -0.58 -1.98 22.57
CA MET A 189 -0.99 -2.68 23.80
C MET A 189 -0.43 -4.09 23.92
N SER A 190 0.44 -4.52 22.98
CA SER A 190 1.02 -5.86 22.90
C SER A 190 -0.06 -6.94 22.79
N ALA A 191 -0.61 -7.14 21.61
CA ALA A 191 -1.67 -8.15 21.35
C ALA A 191 -1.15 -9.60 21.42
N ALA A 192 0.13 -9.82 21.13
CA ALA A 192 0.79 -11.12 21.20
C ALA A 192 2.26 -10.98 21.62
N PRO A 193 2.94 -12.07 22.05
CA PRO A 193 4.37 -12.07 22.39
C PRO A 193 5.28 -11.68 21.23
N ILE A 194 4.88 -11.97 19.99
CA ILE A 194 5.57 -11.58 18.76
C ILE A 194 4.60 -10.78 17.89
N GLN A 195 5.01 -9.60 17.45
CA GLN A 195 4.22 -8.72 16.61
C GLN A 195 4.96 -8.37 15.33
N ILE A 196 4.29 -8.56 14.19
CA ILE A 196 4.90 -8.50 12.86
C ILE A 196 4.11 -7.55 11.97
N SER A 197 4.82 -6.69 11.19
CA SER A 197 4.25 -5.92 10.09
C SER A 197 4.45 -6.67 8.77
N TYR A 198 3.40 -6.77 7.95
CA TYR A 198 3.47 -7.48 6.66
C TYR A 198 2.53 -6.89 5.61
N ILE A 199 3.03 -6.77 4.42
CA ILE A 199 2.43 -6.54 3.09
C ILE A 199 1.58 -5.26 2.89
N GLY A 200 0.76 -4.81 3.85
CA GLY A 200 -0.15 -3.68 3.60
C GLY A 200 0.53 -2.32 3.62
N TYR A 201 1.60 -2.16 4.40
CA TYR A 201 2.41 -0.95 4.50
C TYR A 201 3.89 -1.28 4.24
N LEU A 202 4.52 -0.58 3.31
CA LEU A 202 5.86 -0.89 2.81
C LEU A 202 6.98 -0.09 3.49
N GLY A 203 6.75 0.48 4.66
CA GLY A 203 7.74 1.22 5.44
C GLY A 203 7.93 0.63 6.83
N THR A 204 8.90 1.17 7.58
CA THR A 204 9.07 0.85 8.99
C THR A 204 7.92 1.42 9.83
N MET A 205 7.52 0.71 10.87
CA MET A 205 6.54 1.20 11.85
C MET A 205 7.16 2.23 12.83
N GLY A 206 8.50 2.37 12.87
CA GLY A 206 9.21 3.37 13.67
C GLY A 206 9.10 3.19 15.18
N VAL A 207 8.80 1.99 15.66
CA VAL A 207 8.59 1.70 17.09
C VAL A 207 9.07 0.31 17.49
N ASN A 208 9.31 0.14 18.79
CA ASN A 208 9.90 -1.09 19.33
C ASN A 208 8.89 -2.19 19.69
N TYR A 209 7.58 -1.95 19.56
CA TYR A 209 6.58 -2.97 19.86
C TYR A 209 6.19 -3.82 18.63
N TYR A 210 6.76 -3.56 17.45
CA TYR A 210 6.84 -4.52 16.37
C TYR A 210 8.20 -5.20 16.38
N ASP A 211 8.22 -6.53 16.49
CA ASP A 211 9.44 -7.32 16.57
C ASP A 211 10.07 -7.53 15.20
N TYR A 212 9.23 -7.77 14.18
CA TYR A 212 9.66 -8.10 12.83
C TYR A 212 8.84 -7.36 11.77
N LEU A 213 9.51 -7.11 10.66
CA LEU A 213 8.89 -6.78 9.37
C LEU A 213 9.27 -7.87 8.38
N VAL A 214 8.26 -8.43 7.68
CA VAL A 214 8.50 -9.44 6.64
C VAL A 214 8.88 -8.76 5.34
N ALA A 215 9.98 -9.17 4.75
CA ALA A 215 10.49 -8.64 3.47
C ALA A 215 11.27 -9.71 2.70
N ASP A 216 11.83 -9.34 1.56
CA ASP A 216 12.89 -10.07 0.87
C ASP A 216 14.13 -9.18 0.67
N GLN A 217 15.23 -9.77 0.22
CA GLN A 217 16.51 -9.06 0.07
C GLN A 217 16.51 -8.04 -1.09
N ILE A 218 15.53 -8.11 -1.99
CA ILE A 218 15.40 -7.14 -3.08
C ILE A 218 14.73 -5.87 -2.56
N ILE A 219 13.65 -6.03 -1.77
CA ILE A 219 12.90 -4.88 -1.21
C ILE A 219 13.67 -4.20 -0.09
N ILE A 220 14.31 -4.99 0.78
CA ILE A 220 15.14 -4.46 1.88
C ILE A 220 16.51 -5.16 1.83
N PRO A 221 17.48 -4.63 1.07
CA PRO A 221 18.86 -5.11 1.13
C PRO A 221 19.43 -5.00 2.55
N GLU A 222 20.42 -5.84 2.89
CA GLU A 222 20.98 -5.90 4.24
C GLU A 222 21.51 -4.55 4.74
N GLU A 223 22.13 -3.76 3.86
CA GLU A 223 22.65 -2.43 4.17
C GLU A 223 21.55 -1.41 4.55
N ASN A 224 20.31 -1.67 4.15
CA ASN A 224 19.15 -0.82 4.43
C ASN A 224 18.40 -1.19 5.72
N GLN A 225 18.71 -2.33 6.37
CA GLN A 225 18.09 -2.73 7.64
C GLN A 225 18.20 -1.66 8.73
N LYS A 226 19.27 -0.88 8.73
CA LYS A 226 19.50 0.21 9.70
C LYS A 226 18.44 1.30 9.71
N TYR A 227 17.62 1.39 8.65
CA TYR A 227 16.52 2.35 8.52
C TYR A 227 15.19 1.81 9.04
N TYR A 228 15.18 0.60 9.56
CA TYR A 228 13.98 -0.04 10.12
C TYR A 228 14.15 -0.20 11.64
N SER A 229 13.06 0.00 12.38
CA SER A 229 13.05 -0.25 13.84
C SER A 229 12.87 -1.74 14.14
N GLU A 230 12.22 -2.45 13.23
CA GLU A 230 11.96 -3.88 13.31
C GLU A 230 13.17 -4.70 12.83
N LYS A 231 13.27 -5.93 13.29
CA LYS A 231 14.15 -6.93 12.66
C LYS A 231 13.51 -7.40 11.35
N ILE A 232 14.30 -7.56 10.31
CA ILE A 232 13.78 -8.02 9.03
C ILE A 232 13.72 -9.55 9.00
N ALA A 233 12.52 -10.10 8.80
CA ALA A 233 12.30 -11.52 8.56
C ALA A 233 12.27 -11.76 7.06
N TYR A 234 13.37 -12.26 6.50
CA TYR A 234 13.51 -12.47 5.07
C TYR A 234 12.78 -13.73 4.61
N LEU A 235 11.92 -13.56 3.61
CA LEU A 235 11.35 -14.62 2.80
C LEU A 235 12.06 -14.68 1.43
N PRO A 236 11.96 -15.81 0.71
CA PRO A 236 12.47 -15.90 -0.67
C PRO A 236 11.81 -14.89 -1.61
N SER A 237 10.54 -14.55 -1.36
CA SER A 237 9.78 -13.49 -2.02
C SER A 237 8.86 -12.83 -0.99
N TYR A 238 8.90 -11.51 -0.94
CA TYR A 238 8.00 -10.70 -0.11
C TYR A 238 6.55 -10.81 -0.58
N GLN A 239 6.36 -10.71 -1.89
CA GLN A 239 5.05 -10.64 -2.52
C GLN A 239 4.41 -12.03 -2.55
N VAL A 240 3.26 -12.16 -1.91
CA VAL A 240 2.36 -13.31 -2.11
C VAL A 240 1.30 -12.97 -3.14
N ASN A 241 0.79 -13.99 -3.81
CA ASN A 241 -0.26 -13.88 -4.79
C ASN A 241 -1.22 -15.07 -4.68
N ASP A 242 -2.46 -14.85 -5.03
CA ASP A 242 -3.49 -15.89 -5.10
C ASP A 242 -3.38 -16.65 -6.44
N SER A 243 -2.90 -17.90 -6.39
CA SER A 243 -2.75 -18.75 -7.57
C SER A 243 -4.08 -19.20 -8.16
N THR A 244 -5.15 -19.18 -7.35
CA THR A 244 -6.49 -19.64 -7.75
C THR A 244 -7.30 -18.58 -8.49
N GLN A 245 -6.81 -17.34 -8.54
CA GLN A 245 -7.48 -16.27 -9.25
C GLN A 245 -7.59 -16.57 -10.74
N SER A 246 -8.82 -16.70 -11.25
CA SER A 246 -9.08 -16.96 -12.67
C SER A 246 -8.65 -15.80 -13.56
N LEU A 247 -8.23 -16.12 -14.79
CA LEU A 247 -8.02 -15.11 -15.81
C LEU A 247 -9.37 -14.60 -16.32
N PRO A 248 -9.49 -13.30 -16.65
CA PRO A 248 -10.75 -12.74 -17.14
C PRO A 248 -11.11 -13.31 -18.51
N GLU A 249 -12.38 -13.65 -18.68
CA GLU A 249 -12.97 -14.03 -19.97
C GLU A 249 -13.26 -12.82 -20.85
N THR A 250 -13.45 -11.64 -20.26
CA THR A 250 -13.71 -10.38 -20.95
C THR A 250 -12.57 -10.06 -21.92
N ILE A 251 -12.93 -9.69 -23.13
CA ILE A 251 -11.98 -9.25 -24.17
C ILE A 251 -12.35 -7.81 -24.52
N PHE A 252 -11.39 -6.90 -24.34
CA PHE A 252 -11.46 -5.55 -24.89
C PHE A 252 -10.65 -5.47 -26.17
N THR A 253 -11.11 -4.65 -27.10
CA THR A 253 -10.31 -4.21 -28.25
C THR A 253 -9.70 -2.85 -27.96
N ARG A 254 -8.63 -2.50 -28.63
CA ARG A 254 -8.04 -1.15 -28.55
C ARG A 254 -9.03 -0.06 -28.94
N GLN A 255 -9.90 -0.36 -29.91
CA GLN A 255 -10.95 0.55 -30.37
C GLN A 255 -11.96 0.89 -29.27
N ASP A 256 -12.34 -0.08 -28.42
CA ASP A 256 -13.31 0.13 -27.33
C ASP A 256 -12.85 1.19 -26.32
N VAL A 257 -11.56 1.43 -26.23
CA VAL A 257 -10.95 2.40 -25.28
C VAL A 257 -10.25 3.56 -25.98
N GLY A 258 -10.46 3.72 -27.28
CA GLY A 258 -9.91 4.85 -28.08
C GLY A 258 -8.40 4.74 -28.35
N ILE A 259 -7.82 3.56 -28.28
CA ILE A 259 -6.41 3.30 -28.60
C ILE A 259 -6.27 3.02 -30.09
N PRO A 260 -5.36 3.73 -30.83
CA PRO A 260 -5.07 3.39 -32.22
C PRO A 260 -4.53 1.96 -32.36
N GLU A 261 -5.04 1.21 -33.33
CA GLU A 261 -4.72 -0.24 -33.47
C GLU A 261 -3.20 -0.51 -33.63
N ALA A 262 -2.51 0.33 -34.37
CA ALA A 262 -1.07 0.19 -34.64
C ALA A 262 -0.17 0.82 -33.56
N ALA A 263 -0.72 1.45 -32.53
CA ALA A 263 0.09 2.13 -31.50
C ALA A 263 0.82 1.13 -30.61
N PHE A 264 2.05 1.44 -30.21
CA PHE A 264 2.68 0.81 -29.07
C PHE A 264 2.07 1.42 -27.78
N VAL A 265 1.56 0.58 -26.90
CA VAL A 265 0.78 1.02 -25.74
C VAL A 265 1.58 0.83 -24.47
N PHE A 266 2.05 1.93 -23.90
CA PHE A 266 2.51 1.95 -22.53
C PHE A 266 1.32 2.07 -21.57
N CYS A 267 1.39 1.49 -20.38
CA CYS A 267 0.35 1.71 -19.39
C CYS A 267 0.90 1.89 -17.97
N CYS A 268 0.13 2.57 -17.12
CA CYS A 268 0.32 2.61 -15.68
C CYS A 268 -1.04 2.69 -14.99
N PHE A 269 -1.36 1.70 -14.15
CA PHE A 269 -2.61 1.69 -13.39
C PHE A 269 -2.41 1.94 -11.90
N ASN A 270 -1.24 2.48 -11.52
CA ASN A 270 -0.99 2.96 -10.18
C ASN A 270 -1.88 4.17 -9.84
N ASN A 271 -2.13 4.37 -8.56
CA ASN A 271 -2.82 5.56 -8.09
C ASN A 271 -2.05 6.84 -8.46
N ALA A 272 -2.77 7.88 -8.84
CA ALA A 272 -2.20 9.14 -9.34
C ALA A 272 -1.21 9.81 -8.36
N TYR A 273 -1.39 9.65 -7.04
CA TYR A 273 -0.46 10.21 -6.04
C TYR A 273 0.96 9.63 -6.12
N LYS A 274 1.16 8.49 -6.79
CA LYS A 274 2.46 7.87 -7.03
C LYS A 274 3.18 8.45 -8.26
N ILE A 275 2.46 9.17 -9.12
CA ILE A 275 3.02 9.80 -10.31
C ILE A 275 3.70 11.10 -9.89
N THR A 276 5.03 11.08 -9.85
CA THR A 276 5.84 12.27 -9.56
C THR A 276 6.15 13.04 -10.84
N PRO A 277 6.51 14.35 -10.77
CA PRO A 277 7.00 15.08 -11.93
C PRO A 277 8.14 14.36 -12.65
N THR A 278 9.12 13.82 -11.90
CA THR A 278 10.28 13.10 -12.45
C THR A 278 9.88 11.84 -13.19
N THR A 279 8.94 11.07 -12.63
CA THR A 279 8.36 9.90 -13.31
C THR A 279 7.67 10.32 -14.59
N PHE A 280 6.86 11.37 -14.55
CA PHE A 280 6.11 11.87 -15.70
C PHE A 280 7.02 12.47 -16.78
N ASP A 281 8.14 13.14 -16.40
CA ASP A 281 9.20 13.59 -17.31
C ASP A 281 9.82 12.40 -18.05
N SER A 282 10.07 11.30 -17.36
CA SER A 282 10.63 10.08 -17.95
C SER A 282 9.64 9.45 -18.95
N TRP A 283 8.36 9.41 -18.61
CA TRP A 283 7.33 8.92 -19.53
C TRP A 283 7.17 9.83 -20.76
N GLY A 284 7.26 11.17 -20.59
CA GLY A 284 7.28 12.12 -21.69
C GLY A 284 8.42 11.84 -22.67
N ARG A 285 9.66 11.66 -22.18
CA ARG A 285 10.82 11.30 -23.02
C ARG A 285 10.66 9.96 -23.73
N ILE A 286 10.04 8.95 -23.08
CA ILE A 286 9.74 7.66 -23.71
C ILE A 286 8.75 7.87 -24.86
N LEU A 287 7.67 8.61 -24.64
CA LEU A 287 6.69 8.91 -25.67
C LEU A 287 7.32 9.69 -26.85
N GLU A 288 8.20 10.64 -26.59
CA GLU A 288 8.91 11.39 -27.62
C GLU A 288 9.76 10.49 -28.52
N GLN A 289 10.44 9.48 -27.94
CA GLN A 289 11.33 8.59 -28.66
C GLN A 289 10.63 7.42 -29.38
N VAL A 290 9.39 7.10 -29.01
CA VAL A 290 8.61 6.01 -29.63
C VAL A 290 7.44 6.59 -30.40
N ASP A 291 7.66 6.83 -31.68
CA ASP A 291 6.65 7.40 -32.57
C ASP A 291 5.35 6.59 -32.59
N GLY A 292 4.22 7.28 -32.60
CA GLY A 292 2.89 6.66 -32.62
C GLY A 292 2.50 5.88 -31.34
N SER A 293 3.33 5.89 -30.29
CA SER A 293 2.98 5.29 -29.01
C SER A 293 1.99 6.12 -28.22
N VAL A 294 1.28 5.47 -27.32
CA VAL A 294 0.33 6.10 -26.40
C VAL A 294 0.58 5.63 -24.96
N LEU A 295 0.15 6.42 -23.99
CA LEU A 295 0.22 6.07 -22.57
C LEU A 295 -1.20 5.96 -21.98
N LEU A 296 -1.61 4.76 -21.63
CA LEU A 296 -2.88 4.45 -20.99
C LEU A 296 -2.72 4.52 -19.46
N ILE A 297 -3.37 5.49 -18.81
CA ILE A 297 -3.27 5.71 -17.36
C ILE A 297 -4.63 5.52 -16.69
N TYR A 298 -4.63 4.93 -15.49
CA TYR A 298 -5.82 4.93 -14.65
C TYR A 298 -5.96 6.25 -13.89
N VAL A 299 -7.07 6.96 -14.13
CA VAL A 299 -7.43 8.19 -13.41
C VAL A 299 -8.94 8.27 -13.24
N ASN A 300 -9.38 8.46 -12.00
CA ASN A 300 -10.81 8.49 -11.65
C ASN A 300 -11.36 9.91 -11.41
N LYS A 301 -10.50 10.95 -11.38
CA LYS A 301 -10.91 12.34 -11.14
C LYS A 301 -10.67 13.18 -12.37
N GLU A 302 -11.69 13.93 -12.79
CA GLU A 302 -11.59 14.78 -13.97
C GLU A 302 -10.51 15.88 -13.80
N SER A 303 -10.40 16.46 -12.60
CA SER A 303 -9.34 17.44 -12.31
C SER A 303 -7.92 16.88 -12.50
N THR A 304 -7.71 15.61 -12.16
CA THR A 304 -6.41 14.93 -12.36
C THR A 304 -6.14 14.71 -13.85
N LYS A 305 -7.15 14.31 -14.64
CA LYS A 305 -7.04 14.17 -16.09
C LYS A 305 -6.63 15.51 -16.73
N ILE A 306 -7.31 16.60 -16.36
CA ILE A 306 -7.01 17.95 -16.86
C ILE A 306 -5.57 18.35 -16.54
N ASN A 307 -5.12 18.10 -15.31
CA ASN A 307 -3.76 18.48 -14.89
C ASN A 307 -2.70 17.65 -15.63
N LEU A 308 -2.86 16.33 -15.72
CA LEU A 308 -1.94 15.48 -16.48
C LEU A 308 -1.90 15.82 -17.97
N THR A 309 -3.06 16.20 -18.54
CA THR A 309 -3.12 16.69 -19.94
C THR A 309 -2.33 17.97 -20.11
N LYS A 310 -2.42 18.93 -19.19
CA LYS A 310 -1.59 20.14 -19.21
C LYS A 310 -0.11 19.80 -19.10
N GLU A 311 0.23 18.93 -18.16
CA GLU A 311 1.61 18.53 -17.90
C GLU A 311 2.25 17.82 -19.10
N ILE A 312 1.51 16.96 -19.82
CA ILE A 312 2.06 16.28 -21.00
C ILE A 312 2.29 17.26 -22.17
N VAL A 313 1.39 18.22 -22.35
CA VAL A 313 1.54 19.29 -23.36
C VAL A 313 2.73 20.20 -23.05
N LEU A 314 2.95 20.55 -21.76
CA LEU A 314 4.13 21.32 -21.34
C LEU A 314 5.45 20.61 -21.67
N ARG A 315 5.43 19.29 -21.79
CA ARG A 315 6.58 18.46 -22.22
C ARG A 315 6.68 18.27 -23.74
N GLY A 316 5.86 18.98 -24.50
CA GLY A 316 5.88 18.94 -25.96
C GLY A 316 5.20 17.74 -26.58
N ILE A 317 4.49 16.93 -25.82
CA ILE A 317 3.79 15.73 -26.29
C ILE A 317 2.32 16.07 -26.59
N ASP A 318 1.80 15.56 -27.71
CA ASP A 318 0.39 15.69 -28.08
C ASP A 318 -0.52 15.08 -27.01
N ALA A 319 -1.51 15.85 -26.53
CA ALA A 319 -2.48 15.43 -25.54
C ALA A 319 -3.22 14.13 -25.90
N ASN A 320 -3.44 13.88 -27.20
CA ASN A 320 -4.11 12.67 -27.71
C ASN A 320 -3.30 11.37 -27.46
N ARG A 321 -2.02 11.49 -27.10
CA ARG A 321 -1.17 10.34 -26.74
C ARG A 321 -1.35 9.91 -25.30
N LEU A 322 -2.13 10.67 -24.49
CA LEU A 322 -2.47 10.32 -23.12
C LEU A 322 -3.93 9.85 -23.08
N ILE A 323 -4.12 8.57 -22.81
CA ILE A 323 -5.43 7.91 -22.76
C ILE A 323 -5.77 7.58 -21.32
N PHE A 324 -7.00 7.93 -20.91
CA PHE A 324 -7.45 7.74 -19.53
C PHE A 324 -8.40 6.54 -19.42
N GLY A 325 -8.01 5.54 -18.62
CA GLY A 325 -8.87 4.44 -18.24
C GLY A 325 -9.71 4.77 -17.02
N GLU A 326 -10.95 4.29 -17.00
CA GLU A 326 -11.87 4.44 -15.89
C GLU A 326 -11.75 3.29 -14.87
N ARG A 327 -12.44 3.44 -13.71
CA ARG A 327 -12.55 2.37 -12.74
C ARG A 327 -13.44 1.25 -13.30
N LEU A 328 -12.94 0.04 -13.25
CA LEU A 328 -13.64 -1.17 -13.72
C LEU A 328 -13.73 -2.19 -12.58
N PRO A 329 -14.73 -3.09 -12.60
CA PRO A 329 -14.72 -4.31 -11.79
C PRO A 329 -13.44 -5.13 -12.02
N LYS A 330 -13.08 -6.00 -11.07
CA LYS A 330 -11.77 -6.70 -11.11
C LYS A 330 -11.54 -7.51 -12.39
N PRO A 331 -12.50 -8.28 -12.94
CA PRO A 331 -12.28 -9.01 -14.18
C PRO A 331 -11.97 -8.11 -15.38
N GLU A 332 -12.76 -7.05 -15.59
CA GLU A 332 -12.57 -6.08 -16.66
C GLU A 332 -11.29 -5.26 -16.46
N TYR A 333 -10.98 -4.91 -15.21
CA TYR A 333 -9.71 -4.25 -14.86
C TYR A 333 -8.52 -5.11 -15.27
N LEU A 334 -8.53 -6.41 -14.98
CA LEU A 334 -7.47 -7.34 -15.40
C LEU A 334 -7.41 -7.48 -16.92
N ALA A 335 -8.57 -7.64 -17.59
CA ALA A 335 -8.64 -7.77 -19.05
C ALA A 335 -7.98 -6.59 -19.77
N ARG A 336 -8.07 -5.38 -19.20
CA ARG A 336 -7.50 -4.16 -19.78
C ARG A 336 -5.97 -4.20 -19.92
N TYR A 337 -5.25 -4.95 -19.10
CA TYR A 337 -3.80 -5.10 -19.25
C TYR A 337 -3.39 -5.72 -20.59
N ARG A 338 -4.28 -6.52 -21.22
CA ARG A 338 -4.04 -7.14 -22.53
C ARG A 338 -3.99 -6.13 -23.69
N LEU A 339 -4.44 -4.89 -23.48
CA LEU A 339 -4.37 -3.83 -24.48
C LEU A 339 -2.99 -3.20 -24.57
N ALA A 340 -2.18 -3.35 -23.52
CA ALA A 340 -0.88 -2.72 -23.39
C ALA A 340 0.26 -3.66 -23.80
N ASP A 341 1.38 -3.06 -24.18
CA ASP A 341 2.61 -3.74 -24.59
C ASP A 341 3.68 -3.68 -23.50
N LEU A 342 3.66 -2.63 -22.63
CA LEU A 342 4.61 -2.47 -21.52
C LEU A 342 3.99 -1.65 -20.39
N PHE A 343 4.11 -2.15 -19.15
CA PHE A 343 3.76 -1.39 -17.96
C PHE A 343 4.94 -0.52 -17.54
N LEU A 344 4.71 0.78 -17.36
CA LEU A 344 5.68 1.72 -16.80
C LEU A 344 5.38 1.96 -15.33
N ASP A 345 6.32 1.61 -14.47
CA ASP A 345 6.15 1.77 -13.03
C ASP A 345 6.37 3.22 -12.57
N THR A 346 5.96 3.52 -11.36
CA THR A 346 6.13 4.81 -10.69
C THR A 346 7.30 4.75 -9.72
N HIS A 347 7.96 5.89 -9.47
CA HIS A 347 9.05 6.04 -8.52
C HIS A 347 8.86 7.35 -7.72
N PRO A 348 9.16 7.36 -6.40
CA PRO A 348 9.78 6.34 -5.56
C PRO A 348 8.84 5.23 -5.06
N TYR A 349 7.53 5.44 -5.09
CA TYR A 349 6.58 4.43 -4.64
C TYR A 349 6.14 3.54 -5.79
N ASN A 350 6.79 2.38 -5.91
CA ASN A 350 6.54 1.41 -6.96
C ASN A 350 5.16 0.72 -6.87
N ALA A 351 4.84 0.01 -7.94
CA ALA A 351 3.67 -0.86 -8.03
C ALA A 351 3.86 -2.12 -7.15
N GLY A 352 2.85 -2.45 -6.35
CA GLY A 352 2.74 -3.74 -5.67
C GLY A 352 1.74 -4.63 -6.41
N THR A 353 0.47 -4.61 -5.98
CA THR A 353 -0.62 -5.40 -6.60
C THR A 353 -0.77 -5.13 -8.09
N THR A 354 -0.59 -3.88 -8.54
CA THR A 354 -0.70 -3.51 -9.97
C THR A 354 0.39 -4.15 -10.83
N ALA A 355 1.62 -4.30 -10.31
CA ALA A 355 2.67 -5.04 -11.00
C ALA A 355 2.37 -6.54 -11.05
N SER A 356 1.90 -7.13 -9.95
CA SER A 356 1.47 -8.53 -9.91
C SER A 356 0.34 -8.79 -10.91
N ASP A 357 -0.65 -7.90 -10.98
CA ASP A 357 -1.75 -7.99 -11.95
C ASP A 357 -1.23 -7.90 -13.40
N ALA A 358 -0.28 -6.98 -13.69
CA ALA A 358 0.33 -6.85 -15.02
C ALA A 358 1.06 -8.14 -15.44
N LEU A 359 1.96 -8.64 -14.58
CA LEU A 359 2.71 -9.87 -14.84
C LEU A 359 1.80 -11.09 -15.00
N ARG A 360 0.75 -11.20 -14.19
CA ARG A 360 -0.26 -12.25 -14.29
C ARG A 360 -0.98 -12.22 -15.63
N MET A 361 -1.21 -11.05 -16.20
CA MET A 361 -1.83 -10.87 -17.51
C MET A 361 -0.84 -11.01 -18.67
N GLY A 362 0.41 -11.37 -18.40
CA GLY A 362 1.48 -11.54 -19.39
C GLY A 362 2.10 -10.24 -19.87
N LEU A 363 1.84 -9.12 -19.19
CA LEU A 363 2.38 -7.82 -19.55
C LEU A 363 3.73 -7.60 -18.83
N PRO A 364 4.84 -7.33 -19.57
CA PRO A 364 6.11 -6.98 -18.96
C PRO A 364 6.02 -5.65 -18.20
N VAL A 365 6.83 -5.55 -17.14
CA VAL A 365 6.89 -4.37 -16.25
C VAL A 365 8.30 -3.78 -16.32
N LEU A 366 8.38 -2.49 -16.63
CA LEU A 366 9.61 -1.70 -16.50
C LEU A 366 9.55 -0.93 -15.17
N THR A 367 10.47 -1.23 -14.26
CA THR A 367 10.57 -0.63 -12.94
C THR A 367 12.00 -0.23 -12.61
N CYS A 368 12.20 0.61 -11.60
CA CYS A 368 13.51 1.00 -11.06
C CYS A 368 13.76 0.31 -9.72
#